data_ce47512d281201248f5e4fe6d2fe83e1
#
_entry.id   ce47512d281201248f5e4fe6d2fe83e1
#
_cell.length_a   1.000
_cell.length_b   1.000
_cell.length_c   1.000
_cell.angle_alpha   90.00
_cell.angle_beta   90.00
_cell.angle_gamma   90.00
#
_symmetry.space_group_name_H-M   'P 1'
#
loop_
_entity.id
_entity.type
_entity.pdbx_description
1 polymer ?
#
loop_
_entity_poly.entity_id
_entity_poly.type
_entity_poly.pdbx_seq_one_letter_code
_entity_poly.pdbx_strand_id
1 'polypeptide(L)'
;MAKLAIDGGKDDAPAIASAALQWVADNASDEGYRAVAALRLSALMLEAKQYDQAQKTLESVRAEAFVGLAQDRLGDLYVVQNKQAEAKAAYLKAFSSMDAASEYRRLIKIKLNALGVEPPSPAGAG
;
A
#
# COMPACT_ATOMS: atom_id res chain seq x y z
N MET A 1 28.71 -20.64 -8.87
CA MET A 1 28.22 -19.77 -8.13
C MET A 1 28.16 -18.45 -8.67
N ALA A 2 29.17 -17.87 -9.08
CA ALA A 2 29.14 -16.56 -9.59
C ALA A 2 28.26 -16.43 -10.80
N LYS A 3 28.30 -17.40 -11.66
CA LYS A 3 27.49 -17.37 -12.81
C LYS A 3 26.03 -17.41 -12.45
N LEU A 4 25.75 -18.17 -11.46
CA LEU A 4 24.42 -18.22 -10.98
C LEU A 4 24.01 -16.84 -10.50
N ALA A 5 24.88 -16.17 -9.81
CA ALA A 5 24.60 -14.85 -9.33
C ALA A 5 24.32 -13.90 -10.47
N ILE A 6 25.02 -14.04 -11.56
CA ILE A 6 24.82 -13.17 -12.69
C ILE A 6 23.48 -13.42 -13.35
N ASP A 7 23.20 -14.66 -13.62
CA ASP A 7 21.93 -14.99 -14.21
C ASP A 7 20.82 -14.71 -13.24
N GLY A 8 21.04 -15.10 -12.00
CA GLY A 8 20.06 -14.89 -10.98
C GLY A 8 19.96 -13.43 -10.59
N GLY A 9 20.91 -12.61 -11.03
CA GLY A 9 20.89 -11.22 -10.68
C GLY A 9 19.58 -10.55 -11.04
N LYS A 10 19.02 -10.91 -12.17
CA LYS A 10 17.76 -10.38 -12.55
C LYS A 10 16.66 -10.94 -11.67
N ASP A 11 16.71 -12.25 -11.43
CA ASP A 11 15.71 -12.90 -10.61
C ASP A 11 15.93 -12.61 -9.14
N ASP A 12 17.21 -12.42 -8.74
CA ASP A 12 17.54 -12.17 -7.35
C ASP A 12 17.33 -10.73 -6.93
N ALA A 13 17.30 -9.81 -7.87
CA ALA A 13 17.15 -8.40 -7.53
C ALA A 13 15.89 -8.14 -6.72
N PRO A 14 14.72 -8.68 -7.09
CA PRO A 14 13.53 -8.48 -6.25
C PRO A 14 13.67 -9.13 -4.89
N ALA A 15 14.33 -10.29 -4.82
CA ALA A 15 14.51 -10.95 -3.53
C ALA A 15 15.45 -10.18 -2.63
N ILE A 16 16.50 -9.61 -3.20
CA ILE A 16 17.44 -8.79 -2.43
C ILE A 16 16.74 -7.52 -1.94
N ALA A 17 15.98 -6.89 -2.83
CA ALA A 17 15.25 -5.68 -2.46
C ALA A 17 14.23 -5.99 -1.38
N SER A 18 13.54 -7.11 -1.50
CA SER A 18 12.55 -7.50 -0.50
C SER A 18 13.20 -7.73 0.85
N ALA A 19 14.35 -8.41 0.88
CA ALA A 19 15.04 -8.67 2.13
C ALA A 19 15.49 -7.37 2.79
N ALA A 20 16.03 -6.46 1.99
CA ALA A 20 16.49 -5.18 2.53
C ALA A 20 15.32 -4.35 3.06
N LEU A 21 14.23 -4.30 2.32
CA LEU A 21 13.06 -3.56 2.75
C LEU A 21 12.43 -4.18 3.98
N GLN A 22 12.40 -5.51 4.04
CA GLN A 22 11.87 -6.19 5.20
C GLN A 22 12.68 -5.86 6.45
N TRP A 23 14.00 -5.82 6.30
CA TRP A 23 14.85 -5.47 7.42
C TRP A 23 14.55 -4.07 7.93
N VAL A 24 14.41 -3.10 7.01
CA VAL A 24 14.11 -1.73 7.40
C VAL A 24 12.72 -1.65 8.04
N ALA A 25 11.75 -2.34 7.46
CA ALA A 25 10.39 -2.33 7.99
C ALA A 25 10.33 -2.89 9.40
N ASP A 26 11.20 -3.87 9.69
CA ASP A 26 11.19 -4.51 11.01
C ASP A 26 12.08 -3.82 12.02
N ASN A 27 13.13 -3.16 11.57
CA ASN A 27 14.20 -2.75 12.47
C ASN A 27 14.49 -1.25 12.53
N ALA A 28 14.07 -0.47 11.55
CA ALA A 28 14.35 0.95 11.59
C ALA A 28 13.69 1.57 12.82
N SER A 29 14.41 2.44 13.50
CA SER A 29 13.87 3.08 14.67
C SER A 29 12.85 4.17 14.31
N ASP A 30 12.99 4.76 13.13
CA ASP A 30 12.08 5.80 12.69
C ASP A 30 10.84 5.18 12.07
N GLU A 31 9.68 5.57 12.59
CA GLU A 31 8.42 5.01 12.15
C GLU A 31 8.13 5.34 10.69
N GLY A 32 8.53 6.52 10.26
CA GLY A 32 8.34 6.90 8.86
C GLY A 32 9.14 6.03 7.92
N TYR A 33 10.39 5.74 8.27
CA TYR A 33 11.20 4.86 7.44
C TYR A 33 10.62 3.46 7.38
N ARG A 34 10.13 2.97 8.52
CA ARG A 34 9.47 1.66 8.53
C ARG A 34 8.27 1.65 7.61
N ALA A 35 7.49 2.73 7.64
CA ALA A 35 6.30 2.83 6.81
C ALA A 35 6.65 2.85 5.33
N VAL A 36 7.64 3.64 4.94
CA VAL A 36 8.04 3.70 3.53
C VAL A 36 8.53 2.33 3.07
N ALA A 37 9.33 1.67 3.90
CA ALA A 37 9.83 0.34 3.54
C ALA A 37 8.67 -0.65 3.38
N ALA A 38 7.69 -0.59 4.29
CA ALA A 38 6.53 -1.47 4.21
C ALA A 38 5.73 -1.22 2.93
N LEU A 39 5.56 0.05 2.57
CA LEU A 39 4.81 0.36 1.35
C LEU A 39 5.52 -0.17 0.11
N ARG A 40 6.83 -0.01 0.05
CA ARG A 40 7.59 -0.51 -1.10
C ARG A 40 7.63 -2.03 -1.12
N LEU A 41 7.76 -2.64 0.06
CA LEU A 41 7.77 -4.08 0.17
C LEU A 41 6.44 -4.66 -0.29
N SER A 42 5.33 -4.03 0.09
CA SER A 42 4.01 -4.50 -0.30
C SER A 42 3.84 -4.45 -1.82
N ALA A 43 4.43 -3.46 -2.48
CA ALA A 43 4.35 -3.38 -3.93
C ALA A 43 5.06 -4.57 -4.58
N LEU A 44 6.22 -4.95 -4.04
CA LEU A 44 6.94 -6.11 -4.55
C LEU A 44 6.16 -7.39 -4.30
N MET A 45 5.54 -7.49 -3.13
CA MET A 45 4.72 -8.66 -2.80
C MET A 45 3.52 -8.76 -3.74
N LEU A 46 2.92 -7.62 -4.07
CA LEU A 46 1.79 -7.62 -4.98
C LEU A 46 2.20 -8.10 -6.37
N GLU A 47 3.35 -7.64 -6.85
CA GLU A 47 3.86 -8.08 -8.14
C GLU A 47 4.12 -9.58 -8.15
N ALA A 48 4.55 -10.12 -7.01
CA ALA A 48 4.79 -11.54 -6.87
C ALA A 48 3.51 -12.31 -6.55
N LYS A 49 2.38 -11.62 -6.48
CA LYS A 49 1.08 -12.22 -6.17
C LYS A 49 1.04 -12.83 -4.78
N GLN A 50 1.84 -12.29 -3.88
CA GLN A 50 1.86 -12.68 -2.47
C GLN A 50 0.86 -11.81 -1.72
N TYR A 51 -0.41 -12.02 -1.97
CA TYR A 51 -1.45 -11.11 -1.52
C TYR A 51 -1.60 -11.08 0.00
N ASP A 52 -1.53 -12.24 0.64
CA ASP A 52 -1.69 -12.28 2.10
C ASP A 52 -0.55 -11.55 2.78
N GLN A 53 0.66 -11.73 2.28
CA GLN A 53 1.82 -11.06 2.84
C GLN A 53 1.75 -9.56 2.60
N ALA A 54 1.32 -9.16 1.41
CA ALA A 54 1.15 -7.74 1.11
C ALA A 54 0.14 -7.11 2.05
N GLN A 55 -0.95 -7.81 2.31
CA GLN A 55 -1.98 -7.29 3.20
C GLN A 55 -1.42 -7.08 4.60
N LYS A 56 -0.73 -8.07 5.14
CA LYS A 56 -0.18 -7.96 6.49
C LYS A 56 0.82 -6.83 6.57
N THR A 57 1.65 -6.69 5.54
CA THR A 57 2.66 -5.64 5.51
C THR A 57 2.01 -4.26 5.51
N LEU A 58 0.96 -4.08 4.72
CA LEU A 58 0.26 -2.80 4.68
C LEU A 58 -0.47 -2.52 5.97
N GLU A 59 -1.04 -3.56 6.58
CA GLU A 59 -1.76 -3.39 7.84
C GLU A 59 -0.82 -3.06 8.99
N SER A 60 0.46 -3.31 8.83
CA SER A 60 1.43 -2.99 9.86
C SER A 60 1.82 -1.51 9.88
N VAL A 61 1.42 -0.74 8.87
CA VAL A 61 1.77 0.66 8.82
C VAL A 61 0.95 1.43 9.83
N ARG A 62 1.63 2.05 10.79
CA ARG A 62 0.99 2.80 11.87
C ARG A 62 1.32 4.28 11.84
N ALA A 63 2.35 4.67 11.11
CA ALA A 63 2.75 6.06 11.06
C ALA A 63 1.60 6.90 10.51
N GLU A 64 1.20 7.91 11.28
CA GLU A 64 0.02 8.68 10.95
C GLU A 64 0.12 9.30 9.55
N ALA A 65 1.31 9.72 9.17
CA ALA A 65 1.51 10.35 7.88
C ALA A 65 1.32 9.37 6.72
N PHE A 66 1.37 8.07 6.97
CA PHE A 66 1.33 7.07 5.91
C PHE A 66 0.14 6.13 5.98
N VAL A 67 -0.68 6.25 7.04
CA VAL A 67 -1.81 5.35 7.20
C VAL A 67 -2.79 5.47 6.04
N GLY A 68 -3.07 6.69 5.59
CA GLY A 68 -3.99 6.87 4.48
C GLY A 68 -3.49 6.22 3.21
N LEU A 69 -2.19 6.38 2.94
CA LEU A 69 -1.59 5.77 1.76
C LEU A 69 -1.63 4.24 1.85
N ALA A 70 -1.37 3.71 3.04
CA ALA A 70 -1.43 2.26 3.24
C ALA A 70 -2.84 1.73 2.98
N GLN A 71 -3.85 2.47 3.43
CA GLN A 71 -5.23 2.05 3.18
C GLN A 71 -5.58 2.11 1.70
N ASP A 72 -5.08 3.11 0.99
CA ASP A 72 -5.28 3.18 -0.44
C ASP A 72 -4.68 1.96 -1.13
N ARG A 73 -3.46 1.58 -0.74
CA ARG A 73 -2.81 0.41 -1.31
C ARG A 73 -3.54 -0.87 -0.95
N LEU A 74 -4.10 -0.94 0.26
CA LEU A 74 -4.94 -2.07 0.62
C LEU A 74 -6.17 -2.14 -0.27
N GLY A 75 -6.78 -0.99 -0.57
CA GLY A 75 -7.89 -0.96 -1.50
C GLY A 75 -7.52 -1.55 -2.85
N ASP A 76 -6.37 -1.11 -3.38
CA ASP A 76 -5.90 -1.64 -4.66
C ASP A 76 -5.67 -3.15 -4.59
N LEU A 77 -5.12 -3.62 -3.48
CA LEU A 77 -4.87 -5.05 -3.29
C LEU A 77 -6.17 -5.83 -3.29
N TYR A 78 -7.19 -5.33 -2.62
CA TYR A 78 -8.47 -6.00 -2.58
C TYR A 78 -9.15 -6.01 -3.96
N VAL A 79 -8.99 -4.92 -4.72
CA VAL A 79 -9.55 -4.87 -6.07
C VAL A 79 -8.95 -5.98 -6.93
N VAL A 80 -7.63 -6.18 -6.85
CA VAL A 80 -6.95 -7.22 -7.60
C VAL A 80 -7.49 -8.59 -7.24
N GLN A 81 -7.88 -8.77 -5.99
CA GLN A 81 -8.43 -10.03 -5.52
C GLN A 81 -9.94 -10.13 -5.72
N ASN A 82 -10.54 -9.12 -6.32
CA ASN A 82 -11.98 -9.07 -6.54
C ASN A 82 -12.76 -9.06 -5.23
N LYS A 83 -12.20 -8.44 -4.21
CA LYS A 83 -12.84 -8.28 -2.92
C LYS A 83 -13.36 -6.86 -2.80
N GLN A 84 -14.49 -6.59 -3.45
CA GLN A 84 -14.97 -5.22 -3.60
C GLN A 84 -15.42 -4.59 -2.30
N ALA A 85 -16.04 -5.36 -1.41
CA ALA A 85 -16.49 -4.80 -0.13
C ALA A 85 -15.31 -4.32 0.69
N GLU A 86 -14.25 -5.13 0.75
CA GLU A 86 -13.06 -4.75 1.49
C GLU A 86 -12.35 -3.58 0.83
N ALA A 87 -12.36 -3.56 -0.51
CA ALA A 87 -11.73 -2.46 -1.22
C ALA A 87 -12.43 -1.14 -0.91
N LYS A 88 -13.75 -1.15 -0.92
CA LYS A 88 -14.50 0.06 -0.60
C LYS A 88 -14.19 0.55 0.80
N ALA A 89 -14.14 -0.37 1.76
CA ALA A 89 -13.86 0.00 3.13
C ALA A 89 -12.46 0.60 3.27
N ALA A 90 -11.48 0.02 2.60
CA ALA A 90 -10.11 0.51 2.68
C ALA A 90 -9.99 1.90 2.04
N TYR A 91 -10.59 2.07 0.87
CA TYR A 91 -10.54 3.38 0.21
C TYR A 91 -11.27 4.45 1.03
N LEU A 92 -12.37 4.09 1.70
CA LEU A 92 -13.05 5.06 2.54
C LEU A 92 -12.19 5.47 3.72
N LYS A 93 -11.47 4.54 4.31
CA LYS A 93 -10.54 4.87 5.37
C LYS A 93 -9.43 5.78 4.85
N ALA A 94 -8.91 5.47 3.67
CA ALA A 94 -7.88 6.31 3.07
C ALA A 94 -8.42 7.71 2.83
N PHE A 95 -9.61 7.81 2.29
CA PHE A 95 -10.24 9.09 1.99
C PHE A 95 -10.39 9.93 3.27
N SER A 96 -10.86 9.29 4.34
CA SER A 96 -11.07 9.98 5.62
C SER A 96 -9.75 10.42 6.26
N SER A 97 -8.67 9.71 5.97
CA SER A 97 -7.39 9.98 6.60
C SER A 97 -6.62 11.10 5.92
N MET A 98 -7.08 11.56 4.76
CA MET A 98 -6.31 12.52 4.00
C MET A 98 -6.90 13.90 4.08
N ASP A 99 -6.02 14.89 3.95
CA ASP A 99 -6.40 16.28 3.94
C ASP A 99 -7.37 16.55 2.80
N ALA A 100 -8.41 17.32 3.09
CA ALA A 100 -9.43 17.64 2.09
C ALA A 100 -8.83 18.33 0.87
N ALA A 101 -7.74 19.06 1.05
CA ALA A 101 -7.10 19.78 -0.05
C ALA A 101 -6.15 18.91 -0.84
N SER A 102 -5.93 17.67 -0.42
CA SER A 102 -4.96 16.80 -1.06
C SER A 102 -5.46 16.36 -2.43
N GLU A 103 -4.57 16.43 -3.41
CA GLU A 103 -4.89 15.90 -4.73
C GLU A 103 -4.99 14.39 -4.71
N TYR A 104 -4.26 13.77 -3.80
CA TYR A 104 -4.32 12.33 -3.65
C TYR A 104 -5.71 11.91 -3.20
N ARG A 105 -6.34 12.70 -2.34
CA ARG A 105 -7.70 12.41 -1.89
C ARG A 105 -8.67 12.39 -3.07
N ARG A 106 -8.44 13.26 -4.04
CA ARG A 106 -9.26 13.28 -5.25
C ARG A 106 -9.11 11.99 -6.04
N LEU A 107 -7.89 11.47 -6.10
CA LEU A 107 -7.66 10.20 -6.79
C LEU A 107 -8.41 9.06 -6.10
N ILE A 108 -8.43 9.06 -4.78
CA ILE A 108 -9.16 8.03 -4.05
C ILE A 108 -10.65 8.13 -4.30
N LYS A 109 -11.16 9.36 -4.42
CA LYS A 109 -12.57 9.55 -4.77
C LYS A 109 -12.88 8.91 -6.11
N ILE A 110 -11.99 9.05 -7.08
CA ILE A 110 -12.18 8.42 -8.38
C ILE A 110 -12.23 6.91 -8.25
N LYS A 111 -11.36 6.34 -7.43
CA LYS A 111 -11.35 4.90 -7.20
C LYS A 111 -12.66 4.45 -6.55
N LEU A 112 -13.14 5.20 -5.58
CA LEU A 112 -14.40 4.88 -4.92
C LEU A 112 -15.58 4.96 -5.89
N ASN A 113 -15.60 5.99 -6.73
CA ASN A 113 -16.66 6.11 -7.72
C ASN A 113 -16.66 4.94 -8.69
N ALA A 114 -15.48 4.45 -9.04
CA ALA A 114 -15.37 3.29 -9.91
C ALA A 114 -15.97 2.05 -9.28
N LEU A 115 -16.02 2.01 -7.95
CA LEU A 115 -16.64 0.90 -7.22
C LEU A 115 -18.09 1.20 -6.86
N GLY A 116 -18.63 2.30 -7.36
CA GLY A 116 -20.03 2.63 -7.09
C GLY A 116 -20.26 3.33 -5.76
N VAL A 117 -19.23 3.90 -5.17
CA VAL A 117 -19.33 4.57 -3.89
C VAL A 117 -19.14 6.06 -4.05
N GLU A 118 -20.02 6.83 -3.44
CA GLU A 118 -19.88 8.28 -3.39
C GLU A 118 -19.39 8.61 -1.99
N PRO A 119 -18.13 9.03 -1.83
CA PRO A 119 -17.62 9.33 -0.48
C PRO A 119 -18.29 10.56 0.08
N PRO A 120 -18.32 10.69 1.41
CA PRO A 120 -18.96 11.85 2.02
C PRO A 120 -18.23 13.13 1.65
N SER A 121 -19.00 14.18 1.40
CA SER A 121 -18.42 15.48 1.12
C SER A 121 -17.85 16.07 2.39
N PRO A 122 -16.80 16.87 2.27
CA PRO A 122 -16.31 17.60 3.44
C PRO A 122 -17.39 18.49 4.00
N ALA A 123 -17.33 18.73 5.30
CA ALA A 123 -18.29 19.59 5.94
C ALA A 123 -18.31 20.95 5.25
N GLY A 124 -19.49 21.41 4.94
CA GLY A 124 -19.65 22.71 4.32
C GLY A 124 -19.46 22.69 2.82
N ALA A 125 -19.00 21.59 2.28
CA ALA A 125 -18.81 21.49 0.84
C ALA A 125 -19.92 20.70 0.19
N GLY A 126 -20.72 20.09 0.98
CA GLY A 126 -21.80 19.24 0.48
C GLY A 126 -22.92 20.03 -0.09
#